data_66eedef48bac44ceaf23a44a198065c6
#
_entry.id   66eedef48bac44ceaf23a44a198065c6
#
_cell.length_a   1.000
_cell.length_b   1.000
_cell.length_c   1.000
_cell.angle_alpha   90.00
_cell.angle_beta   90.00
_cell.angle_gamma   90.00
#
_symmetry.space_group_name_H-M   'P 1'
#
loop_
_entity.id
_entity.type
_entity.pdbx_description
1 polymer ?
#
loop_
_entity_poly.entity_id
_entity_poly.type
_entity_poly.pdbx_seq_one_letter_code
_entity_poly.pdbx_strand_id
1 'polypeptide(L)'
;MLMKSEHRKELVSEIRSLAQSQGLNTVFTTFLEITANSLAAQTDPENAEKREQRYQEMASTMTPELLSSYARMLALLFLTVREYRDDPCDILGGIYHELNLNNEWNGQYFTPDDVCRLMAQITLPSDELSAKDGPITINEPTCGSGTMVIGAIWAMQRKEFDYRHNTFFVAQDIDIRCVWMAYIQLSLYGIPAMVIHGNTLTMEEWDRWYVVYTTKQLLDKLCELDGKPISVSFWDNRTVMHPPTRRKNDSLNHNELSEYYVLRADQGFFVKRSSRRIWFARKIPPTAASVRKFRTEKAAQRYLDDNAKFFAKIAFQIEHIQNGGDAI
;
A
#
# COMPACT_ATOMS: atom_id res chain seq x y z
N MET A 1 -12.44 20.51 -11.75
CA MET A 1 -13.83 20.46 -12.24
C MET A 1 -14.01 19.13 -12.99
N LEU A 2 -14.51 18.10 -12.33
CA LEU A 2 -14.81 16.79 -12.95
C LEU A 2 -15.79 17.03 -14.09
N MET A 3 -15.33 16.88 -15.33
CA MET A 3 -16.21 16.96 -16.49
C MET A 3 -17.33 15.91 -16.35
N LYS A 4 -18.51 16.25 -16.85
CA LYS A 4 -19.72 15.45 -16.70
C LYS A 4 -19.66 14.21 -17.61
N SER A 5 -18.91 13.17 -17.20
CA SER A 5 -18.98 11.86 -17.85
C SER A 5 -20.40 11.31 -17.71
N GLU A 6 -21.03 10.99 -18.83
CA GLU A 6 -22.37 10.37 -18.81
C GLU A 6 -22.30 8.98 -18.15
N HIS A 7 -21.26 8.21 -18.43
CA HIS A 7 -21.05 6.90 -17.80
C HIS A 7 -20.90 7.00 -16.27
N ARG A 8 -20.22 8.05 -15.76
CA ARG A 8 -20.15 8.30 -14.32
C ARG A 8 -21.53 8.60 -13.73
N LYS A 9 -22.34 9.40 -14.41
CA LYS A 9 -23.71 9.70 -13.96
C LYS A 9 -24.59 8.43 -13.96
N GLU A 10 -24.48 7.62 -15.01
CA GLU A 10 -25.16 6.32 -15.07
C GLU A 10 -24.73 5.41 -13.94
N LEU A 11 -23.43 5.34 -13.64
CA LEU A 11 -22.90 4.56 -12.51
C LEU A 11 -23.50 5.01 -11.17
N VAL A 12 -23.51 6.31 -10.91
CA VAL A 12 -24.13 6.87 -9.68
C VAL A 12 -25.64 6.58 -9.64
N SER A 13 -26.33 6.68 -10.79
CA SER A 13 -27.76 6.35 -10.89
C SER A 13 -28.05 4.88 -10.60
N GLU A 14 -27.22 3.97 -11.12
CA GLU A 14 -27.32 2.52 -10.86
C GLU A 14 -27.13 2.21 -9.37
N ILE A 15 -26.10 2.80 -8.74
CA ILE A 15 -25.86 2.66 -7.29
C ILE A 15 -27.09 3.13 -6.50
N ARG A 16 -27.63 4.30 -6.82
CA ARG A 16 -28.81 4.85 -6.12
C ARG A 16 -30.06 4.00 -6.34
N SER A 17 -30.24 3.43 -7.53
CA SER A 17 -31.36 2.55 -7.85
C SER A 17 -31.33 1.28 -6.99
N LEU A 18 -30.21 0.59 -6.95
CA LEU A 18 -30.03 -0.60 -6.10
C LEU A 18 -30.15 -0.28 -4.61
N ALA A 19 -29.71 0.90 -4.21
CA ALA A 19 -29.72 1.34 -2.81
C ALA A 19 -31.13 1.54 -2.24
N GLN A 20 -32.16 1.67 -3.07
CA GLN A 20 -33.55 1.79 -2.60
C GLN A 20 -33.99 0.56 -1.78
N SER A 21 -33.46 -0.60 -2.09
CA SER A 21 -33.80 -1.86 -1.40
C SER A 21 -32.75 -2.30 -0.37
N GLN A 22 -31.49 -1.87 -0.50
CA GLN A 22 -30.36 -2.43 0.29
C GLN A 22 -29.59 -1.38 1.09
N GLY A 23 -29.80 -0.10 0.82
CA GLY A 23 -29.03 1.01 1.41
C GLY A 23 -27.72 1.29 0.68
N LEU A 24 -27.35 2.58 0.60
CA LEU A 24 -26.21 3.08 -0.18
C LEU A 24 -24.87 2.46 0.24
N ASN A 25 -24.63 2.38 1.54
CA ASN A 25 -23.37 1.86 2.08
C ASN A 25 -23.17 0.38 1.74
N THR A 26 -24.24 -0.43 1.87
CA THR A 26 -24.24 -1.85 1.52
C THR A 26 -23.94 -2.03 0.03
N VAL A 27 -24.69 -1.37 -0.85
CA VAL A 27 -24.53 -1.50 -2.30
C VAL A 27 -23.12 -1.09 -2.73
N PHE A 28 -22.62 0.04 -2.24
CA PHE A 28 -21.31 0.52 -2.62
C PHE A 28 -20.19 -0.41 -2.09
N THR A 29 -20.24 -0.83 -0.82
CA THR A 29 -19.27 -1.75 -0.26
C THR A 29 -19.27 -3.11 -0.98
N THR A 30 -20.44 -3.67 -1.25
CA THR A 30 -20.58 -4.92 -2.01
C THR A 30 -20.03 -4.78 -3.44
N PHE A 31 -20.29 -3.65 -4.10
CA PHE A 31 -19.72 -3.36 -5.42
C PHE A 31 -18.19 -3.34 -5.38
N LEU A 32 -17.59 -2.68 -4.40
CA LEU A 32 -16.14 -2.64 -4.26
C LEU A 32 -15.57 -4.04 -4.00
N GLU A 33 -16.15 -4.78 -3.07
CA GLU A 33 -15.65 -6.10 -2.68
C GLU A 33 -15.74 -7.11 -3.83
N ILE A 34 -16.90 -7.23 -4.48
CA ILE A 34 -17.08 -8.18 -5.59
C ILE A 34 -16.21 -7.82 -6.79
N THR A 35 -16.06 -6.54 -7.08
CA THR A 35 -15.21 -6.06 -8.18
C THR A 35 -13.72 -6.32 -7.88
N ALA A 36 -13.25 -5.98 -6.68
CA ALA A 36 -11.86 -6.20 -6.30
C ALA A 36 -11.50 -7.68 -6.35
N ASN A 37 -12.34 -8.56 -5.80
CA ASN A 37 -12.08 -10.00 -5.83
C ASN A 37 -12.15 -10.57 -7.24
N SER A 38 -13.08 -10.14 -8.11
CA SER A 38 -13.18 -10.62 -9.50
C SER A 38 -11.94 -10.24 -10.33
N LEU A 39 -11.38 -9.04 -10.12
CA LEU A 39 -10.15 -8.61 -10.79
C LEU A 39 -8.93 -9.37 -10.24
N ALA A 40 -8.82 -9.48 -8.92
CA ALA A 40 -7.68 -10.11 -8.26
C ALA A 40 -7.64 -11.63 -8.48
N ALA A 41 -8.77 -12.31 -8.62
CA ALA A 41 -8.84 -13.72 -8.96
C ALA A 41 -8.07 -14.08 -10.25
N GLN A 42 -7.98 -13.12 -11.18
CA GLN A 42 -7.30 -13.33 -12.46
C GLN A 42 -5.80 -12.97 -12.41
N THR A 43 -5.35 -12.20 -11.43
CA THR A 43 -4.08 -11.47 -11.52
C THR A 43 -3.23 -11.47 -10.26
N ASP A 44 -3.80 -11.79 -9.10
CA ASP A 44 -3.06 -11.86 -7.85
C ASP A 44 -2.13 -13.09 -7.84
N PRO A 45 -0.80 -12.92 -7.84
CA PRO A 45 0.14 -14.04 -7.94
C PRO A 45 0.20 -14.91 -6.68
N GLU A 46 -0.29 -14.40 -5.56
CA GLU A 46 -0.19 -15.06 -4.25
C GLU A 46 -1.56 -15.58 -3.75
N ASN A 47 -2.64 -14.86 -4.06
CA ASN A 47 -3.94 -15.08 -3.44
C ASN A 47 -5.08 -15.29 -4.44
N ALA A 48 -4.80 -15.57 -5.72
CA ALA A 48 -5.82 -15.73 -6.77
C ALA A 48 -6.95 -16.70 -6.35
N GLU A 49 -6.59 -17.84 -5.79
CA GLU A 49 -7.54 -18.87 -5.36
C GLU A 49 -8.44 -18.36 -4.21
N LYS A 50 -7.87 -17.66 -3.23
CA LYS A 50 -8.62 -17.01 -2.13
C LYS A 50 -9.59 -15.96 -2.67
N ARG A 51 -9.16 -15.16 -3.69
CA ARG A 51 -9.99 -14.13 -4.32
C ARG A 51 -11.15 -14.74 -5.11
N GLU A 52 -10.86 -15.79 -5.88
CA GLU A 52 -11.89 -16.52 -6.63
C GLU A 52 -12.91 -17.15 -5.69
N GLN A 53 -12.47 -17.83 -4.62
CA GLN A 53 -13.38 -18.39 -3.62
C GLN A 53 -14.28 -17.30 -3.03
N ARG A 54 -13.72 -16.15 -2.64
CA ARG A 54 -14.50 -15.04 -2.08
C ARG A 54 -15.51 -14.47 -3.08
N TYR A 55 -15.11 -14.32 -4.34
CA TYR A 55 -16.02 -13.92 -5.41
C TYR A 55 -17.19 -14.91 -5.56
N GLN A 56 -16.92 -16.19 -5.60
CA GLN A 56 -17.93 -17.24 -5.74
C GLN A 56 -18.89 -17.28 -4.53
N GLU A 57 -18.36 -17.13 -3.31
CA GLU A 57 -19.19 -17.03 -2.11
C GLU A 57 -20.19 -15.88 -2.22
N MET A 58 -19.73 -14.70 -2.62
CA MET A 58 -20.59 -13.51 -2.79
C MET A 58 -21.60 -13.72 -3.92
N ALA A 59 -21.15 -14.19 -5.08
CA ALA A 59 -21.99 -14.40 -6.26
C ALA A 59 -23.09 -15.44 -5.99
N SER A 60 -22.80 -16.50 -5.24
CA SER A 60 -23.78 -17.56 -4.91
C SER A 60 -24.94 -17.05 -4.05
N THR A 61 -24.79 -15.94 -3.33
CA THR A 61 -25.84 -15.33 -2.51
C THR A 61 -26.71 -14.32 -3.27
N MET A 62 -26.34 -14.00 -4.51
CA MET A 62 -26.99 -12.99 -5.33
C MET A 62 -27.92 -13.61 -6.38
N THR A 63 -28.99 -12.88 -6.73
CA THR A 63 -29.75 -13.24 -7.92
C THR A 63 -28.98 -12.91 -9.19
N PRO A 64 -29.25 -13.58 -10.33
CA PRO A 64 -28.59 -13.27 -11.60
C PRO A 64 -28.72 -11.79 -12.01
N GLU A 65 -29.89 -11.17 -11.73
CA GLU A 65 -30.17 -9.77 -12.04
C GLU A 65 -29.28 -8.85 -11.20
N LEU A 66 -29.13 -9.14 -9.89
CA LEU A 66 -28.28 -8.36 -8.99
C LEU A 66 -26.82 -8.46 -9.39
N LEU A 67 -26.34 -9.66 -9.71
CA LEU A 67 -24.97 -9.88 -10.17
C LEU A 67 -24.73 -9.14 -11.51
N SER A 68 -25.70 -9.16 -12.42
CA SER A 68 -25.67 -8.41 -13.69
C SER A 68 -25.58 -6.90 -13.46
N SER A 69 -26.29 -6.36 -12.44
CA SER A 69 -26.20 -4.95 -12.08
C SER A 69 -24.79 -4.56 -11.61
N TYR A 70 -24.14 -5.37 -10.77
CA TYR A 70 -22.76 -5.12 -10.36
C TYR A 70 -21.77 -5.21 -11.53
N ALA A 71 -21.96 -6.18 -12.44
CA ALA A 71 -21.17 -6.26 -13.67
C ALA A 71 -21.34 -5.02 -14.57
N ARG A 72 -22.57 -4.49 -14.69
CA ARG A 72 -22.85 -3.24 -15.40
C ARG A 72 -22.18 -2.05 -14.72
N MET A 73 -22.22 -1.95 -13.40
CA MET A 73 -21.52 -0.91 -12.64
C MET A 73 -20.01 -0.94 -12.92
N LEU A 74 -19.38 -2.12 -12.96
CA LEU A 74 -17.96 -2.27 -13.31
C LEU A 74 -17.71 -1.80 -14.76
N ALA A 75 -18.56 -2.16 -15.71
CA ALA A 75 -18.43 -1.71 -17.10
C ALA A 75 -18.54 -0.17 -17.21
N LEU A 76 -19.47 0.45 -16.49
CA LEU A 76 -19.62 1.92 -16.44
C LEU A 76 -18.40 2.59 -15.81
N LEU A 77 -17.84 2.00 -14.74
CA LEU A 77 -16.61 2.47 -14.12
C LEU A 77 -15.43 2.39 -15.09
N PHE A 78 -15.28 1.27 -15.80
CA PHE A 78 -14.24 1.10 -16.82
C PHE A 78 -14.35 2.16 -17.93
N LEU A 79 -15.56 2.41 -18.44
CA LEU A 79 -15.78 3.44 -19.46
C LEU A 79 -15.46 4.84 -18.91
N THR A 80 -15.85 5.12 -17.67
CA THR A 80 -15.51 6.38 -16.99
C THR A 80 -13.98 6.56 -16.87
N VAL A 81 -13.26 5.55 -16.36
CA VAL A 81 -11.79 5.59 -16.26
C VAL A 81 -11.15 5.83 -17.63
N ARG A 82 -11.67 5.19 -18.68
CA ARG A 82 -11.19 5.37 -20.05
C ARG A 82 -11.35 6.81 -20.55
N GLU A 83 -12.44 7.50 -20.20
CA GLU A 83 -12.65 8.92 -20.56
C GLU A 83 -11.63 9.84 -19.88
N TYR A 84 -11.18 9.48 -18.65
CA TYR A 84 -10.20 10.25 -17.88
C TYR A 84 -8.76 9.75 -18.04
N ARG A 85 -8.47 8.91 -19.03
CA ARG A 85 -7.14 8.30 -19.19
C ARG A 85 -6.01 9.32 -19.35
N ASP A 86 -6.28 10.41 -20.07
CA ASP A 86 -5.29 11.46 -20.35
C ASP A 86 -5.28 12.58 -19.29
N ASP A 87 -6.26 12.57 -18.40
CA ASP A 87 -6.36 13.48 -17.26
C ASP A 87 -6.87 12.71 -16.01
N PRO A 88 -6.10 11.74 -15.51
CA PRO A 88 -6.56 10.83 -14.47
C PRO A 88 -6.95 11.55 -13.19
N CYS A 89 -8.04 11.10 -12.59
CA CYS A 89 -8.62 11.64 -11.36
C CYS A 89 -9.24 10.53 -10.50
N ASP A 90 -9.50 10.83 -9.24
CA ASP A 90 -10.15 9.92 -8.30
C ASP A 90 -11.66 9.83 -8.56
N ILE A 91 -12.08 8.79 -9.28
CA ILE A 91 -13.48 8.57 -9.64
C ILE A 91 -14.27 7.98 -8.47
N LEU A 92 -13.75 6.92 -7.84
CA LEU A 92 -14.46 6.21 -6.76
C LEU A 92 -14.51 7.03 -5.48
N GLY A 93 -13.44 7.73 -5.11
CA GLY A 93 -13.47 8.65 -3.98
C GLY A 93 -14.43 9.82 -4.22
N GLY A 94 -14.48 10.35 -5.44
CA GLY A 94 -15.45 11.36 -5.83
C GLY A 94 -16.90 10.88 -5.73
N ILE A 95 -17.19 9.63 -6.12
CA ILE A 95 -18.51 9.00 -5.96
C ILE A 95 -18.83 8.77 -4.48
N TYR A 96 -17.85 8.30 -3.70
CA TYR A 96 -17.98 8.09 -2.26
C TYR A 96 -18.42 9.37 -1.53
N HIS A 97 -17.80 10.49 -1.86
CA HIS A 97 -18.18 11.81 -1.33
C HIS A 97 -19.55 12.27 -1.82
N GLU A 98 -19.86 12.14 -3.12
CA GLU A 98 -21.15 12.53 -3.71
C GLU A 98 -22.33 11.77 -3.09
N LEU A 99 -22.11 10.53 -2.70
CA LEU A 99 -23.10 9.67 -2.04
C LEU A 99 -23.15 9.86 -0.52
N ASN A 100 -22.33 10.76 0.06
CA ASN A 100 -22.21 11.01 1.51
C ASN A 100 -21.93 9.71 2.29
N LEU A 101 -21.06 8.85 1.77
CA LEU A 101 -20.67 7.60 2.40
C LEU A 101 -19.53 7.79 3.43
N ASN A 102 -19.01 9.01 3.55
CA ASN A 102 -17.96 9.36 4.49
C ASN A 102 -18.45 9.11 5.92
N ASN A 103 -17.63 8.45 6.68
CA ASN A 103 -17.84 8.33 8.09
C ASN A 103 -17.18 9.53 8.80
N GLU A 104 -17.92 10.63 8.98
CA GLU A 104 -17.43 11.84 9.67
C GLU A 104 -16.91 11.55 11.08
N TRP A 105 -17.45 10.52 11.74
CA TRP A 105 -17.03 10.08 13.06
C TRP A 105 -15.61 9.45 13.07
N ASN A 106 -15.17 8.91 11.93
CA ASN A 106 -13.83 8.32 11.79
C ASN A 106 -12.82 9.28 11.17
N GLY A 107 -13.21 10.53 10.87
CA GLY A 107 -12.28 11.53 10.31
C GLY A 107 -11.76 11.19 8.92
N GLN A 108 -12.50 10.42 8.13
CA GLN A 108 -12.11 10.06 6.75
C GLN A 108 -12.39 11.23 5.80
N TYR A 109 -11.35 11.95 5.45
CA TYR A 109 -11.38 12.99 4.42
C TYR A 109 -10.37 12.64 3.34
N PHE A 110 -10.85 12.43 2.10
CA PHE A 110 -9.95 12.26 0.97
C PHE A 110 -9.39 13.61 0.53
N THR A 111 -8.11 13.64 0.23
CA THR A 111 -7.46 14.85 -0.26
C THR A 111 -8.00 15.20 -1.64
N PRO A 112 -8.42 16.45 -1.91
CA PRO A 112 -8.90 16.83 -3.23
C PRO A 112 -7.87 16.61 -4.34
N ASP A 113 -8.32 16.20 -5.54
CA ASP A 113 -7.47 15.94 -6.71
C ASP A 113 -6.48 17.07 -7.01
N ASP A 114 -6.94 18.33 -6.98
CA ASP A 114 -6.09 19.49 -7.27
C ASP A 114 -4.94 19.64 -6.28
N VAL A 115 -5.18 19.32 -5.01
CA VAL A 115 -4.13 19.31 -3.96
C VAL A 115 -3.14 18.18 -4.21
N CYS A 116 -3.63 16.98 -4.54
CA CYS A 116 -2.78 15.83 -4.86
C CYS A 116 -1.91 16.10 -6.10
N ARG A 117 -2.49 16.72 -7.15
CA ARG A 117 -1.75 17.14 -8.36
C ARG A 117 -0.67 18.17 -8.05
N LEU A 118 -0.98 19.18 -7.23
CA LEU A 118 -0.01 20.17 -6.80
C LEU A 118 1.13 19.53 -5.99
N MET A 119 0.80 18.68 -5.03
CA MET A 119 1.80 17.96 -4.22
C MET A 119 2.70 17.10 -5.11
N ALA A 120 2.11 16.37 -6.06
CA ALA A 120 2.86 15.55 -7.00
C ALA A 120 3.81 16.36 -7.89
N GLN A 121 3.40 17.55 -8.35
CA GLN A 121 4.27 18.44 -9.11
C GLN A 121 5.47 18.94 -8.32
N ILE A 122 5.28 19.20 -7.02
CA ILE A 122 6.35 19.70 -6.13
C ILE A 122 7.30 18.55 -5.72
N THR A 123 6.76 17.36 -5.49
CA THR A 123 7.53 16.22 -4.94
C THR A 123 8.21 15.36 -5.98
N LEU A 124 7.79 15.44 -7.25
CA LEU A 124 8.35 14.69 -8.36
C LEU A 124 9.15 15.61 -9.29
N PRO A 125 10.37 16.02 -8.93
CA PRO A 125 11.21 16.89 -9.76
C PRO A 125 11.58 16.20 -11.07
N SER A 126 11.71 17.00 -12.14
CA SER A 126 11.98 16.51 -13.49
C SER A 126 13.32 15.76 -13.62
N ASP A 127 14.29 16.11 -12.80
CA ASP A 127 15.67 15.60 -12.90
C ASP A 127 15.85 14.24 -12.22
N GLU A 128 14.99 13.87 -11.28
CA GLU A 128 15.04 12.61 -10.55
C GLU A 128 14.21 11.48 -11.21
N LEU A 129 13.36 11.83 -12.17
CA LEU A 129 12.54 10.86 -12.91
C LEU A 129 13.33 10.13 -14.03
N SER A 130 14.66 10.16 -14.02
CA SER A 130 15.43 9.36 -14.95
C SER A 130 15.59 7.94 -14.38
N ALA A 131 14.94 6.96 -14.99
CA ALA A 131 15.07 5.53 -14.64
C ALA A 131 16.46 4.94 -15.00
N LYS A 132 17.54 5.64 -14.62
CA LYS A 132 18.91 5.19 -14.93
C LYS A 132 19.32 3.94 -14.17
N ASP A 133 18.72 3.71 -12.99
CA ASP A 133 19.12 2.65 -12.07
C ASP A 133 18.00 1.63 -11.76
N GLY A 134 16.92 1.64 -12.52
CA GLY A 134 15.75 0.76 -12.34
C GLY A 134 14.45 1.50 -12.01
N PRO A 135 13.35 0.78 -11.75
CA PRO A 135 12.06 1.39 -11.46
C PRO A 135 12.07 2.14 -10.13
N ILE A 136 11.42 3.31 -10.11
CA ILE A 136 11.23 4.13 -8.92
C ILE A 136 10.11 3.53 -8.06
N THR A 137 10.38 3.23 -6.81
CA THR A 137 9.34 2.79 -5.86
C THR A 137 8.80 3.98 -5.08
N ILE A 138 7.48 4.14 -5.07
CA ILE A 138 6.78 5.23 -4.41
C ILE A 138 5.83 4.64 -3.36
N ASN A 139 5.94 5.11 -2.11
CA ASN A 139 5.12 4.63 -1.01
C ASN A 139 4.11 5.69 -0.56
N GLU A 140 2.82 5.29 -0.52
CA GLU A 140 1.72 6.08 0.02
C GLU A 140 1.08 5.34 1.21
N PRO A 141 1.42 5.73 2.45
CA PRO A 141 1.09 4.96 3.65
C PRO A 141 -0.35 5.13 4.17
N THR A 142 -1.14 6.04 3.58
CA THR A 142 -2.54 6.32 3.95
C THR A 142 -3.32 6.71 2.70
N CYS A 143 -3.41 5.75 1.78
CA CYS A 143 -3.75 6.04 0.39
C CYS A 143 -5.21 6.46 0.15
N GLY A 144 -6.13 6.20 1.10
CA GLY A 144 -7.55 6.42 0.86
C GLY A 144 -8.02 5.69 -0.40
N SER A 145 -8.75 6.38 -1.25
CA SER A 145 -9.17 5.87 -2.57
C SER A 145 -8.05 5.79 -3.61
N GLY A 146 -6.81 6.22 -3.27
CA GLY A 146 -5.67 6.22 -4.19
C GLY A 146 -5.40 7.57 -4.85
N THR A 147 -6.01 8.65 -4.40
CA THR A 147 -5.97 9.98 -5.04
C THR A 147 -4.54 10.50 -5.20
N MET A 148 -3.66 10.34 -4.18
CA MET A 148 -2.26 10.77 -4.27
C MET A 148 -1.47 10.00 -5.34
N VAL A 149 -1.69 8.69 -5.45
CA VAL A 149 -1.06 7.86 -6.49
C VAL A 149 -1.54 8.30 -7.87
N ILE A 150 -2.85 8.53 -8.04
CA ILE A 150 -3.43 9.02 -9.30
C ILE A 150 -2.88 10.41 -9.64
N GLY A 151 -2.75 11.31 -8.66
CA GLY A 151 -2.12 12.63 -8.83
C GLY A 151 -0.66 12.54 -9.25
N ALA A 152 0.10 11.57 -8.72
CA ALA A 152 1.48 11.32 -9.14
C ALA A 152 1.55 10.88 -10.61
N ILE A 153 0.66 9.97 -11.04
CA ILE A 153 0.59 9.56 -12.45
C ILE A 153 0.22 10.72 -13.36
N TRP A 154 -0.75 11.54 -12.97
CA TRP A 154 -1.11 12.74 -13.69
C TRP A 154 0.11 13.67 -13.90
N ALA A 155 0.94 13.88 -12.88
CA ALA A 155 2.16 14.69 -12.99
C ALA A 155 3.23 14.03 -13.88
N MET A 156 3.38 12.70 -13.80
CA MET A 156 4.31 11.93 -14.63
C MET A 156 3.92 11.95 -16.11
N GLN A 157 2.62 11.80 -16.43
CA GLN A 157 2.12 11.88 -17.80
C GLN A 157 2.44 13.24 -18.44
N ARG A 158 2.30 14.35 -17.70
CA ARG A 158 2.63 15.71 -18.19
C ARG A 158 4.12 15.94 -18.43
N LYS A 159 4.95 15.11 -17.81
CA LYS A 159 6.41 15.09 -18.03
C LYS A 159 6.82 14.02 -19.06
N GLU A 160 5.87 13.40 -19.74
CA GLU A 160 6.08 12.30 -20.70
C GLU A 160 6.89 11.13 -20.12
N PHE A 161 6.81 10.93 -18.79
CA PHE A 161 7.51 9.85 -18.11
C PHE A 161 6.71 8.55 -18.19
N ASP A 162 7.37 7.49 -18.65
CA ASP A 162 6.77 6.16 -18.74
C ASP A 162 6.69 5.47 -17.37
N TYR A 163 5.69 5.84 -16.61
CA TYR A 163 5.47 5.31 -15.27
C TYR A 163 5.16 3.81 -15.28
N ARG A 164 4.55 3.27 -16.35
CA ARG A 164 4.15 1.86 -16.40
C ARG A 164 5.32 0.90 -16.33
N HIS A 165 6.45 1.28 -16.90
CA HIS A 165 7.65 0.45 -16.93
C HIS A 165 8.73 0.89 -15.92
N ASN A 166 8.59 2.10 -15.38
CA ASN A 166 9.64 2.72 -14.57
C ASN A 166 9.19 3.10 -13.16
N THR A 167 7.98 2.73 -12.73
CA THR A 167 7.55 2.93 -11.34
C THR A 167 6.89 1.70 -10.75
N PHE A 168 6.92 1.62 -9.42
CA PHE A 168 6.12 0.71 -8.64
C PHE A 168 5.57 1.44 -7.40
N PHE A 169 4.26 1.41 -7.23
CA PHE A 169 3.61 2.05 -6.10
C PHE A 169 3.30 1.03 -5.00
N VAL A 170 3.55 1.43 -3.76
CA VAL A 170 3.08 0.72 -2.57
C VAL A 170 2.12 1.64 -1.86
N ALA A 171 0.84 1.31 -1.91
CA ALA A 171 -0.22 2.06 -1.27
C ALA A 171 -0.75 1.27 -0.08
N GLN A 172 -1.07 1.92 1.03
CA GLN A 172 -1.58 1.25 2.23
C GLN A 172 -2.74 2.03 2.84
N ASP A 173 -3.75 1.33 3.34
CA ASP A 173 -4.80 1.92 4.14
C ASP A 173 -5.31 0.94 5.19
N ILE A 174 -5.87 1.47 6.28
CA ILE A 174 -6.47 0.71 7.38
C ILE A 174 -7.92 0.32 7.08
N ASP A 175 -8.62 1.09 6.24
CA ASP A 175 -10.00 0.79 5.82
C ASP A 175 -9.98 -0.05 4.54
N ILE A 176 -10.51 -1.26 4.64
CA ILE A 176 -10.57 -2.19 3.50
C ILE A 176 -11.34 -1.62 2.30
N ARG A 177 -12.31 -0.72 2.50
CA ARG A 177 -13.04 -0.06 1.40
C ARG A 177 -12.12 0.89 0.64
N CYS A 178 -11.25 1.61 1.35
CA CYS A 178 -10.20 2.43 0.75
C CYS A 178 -9.24 1.56 -0.08
N VAL A 179 -8.78 0.45 0.49
CA VAL A 179 -7.94 -0.53 -0.21
C VAL A 179 -8.59 -1.01 -1.51
N TRP A 180 -9.88 -1.40 -1.47
CA TRP A 180 -10.59 -1.84 -2.68
C TRP A 180 -10.77 -0.71 -3.69
N MET A 181 -11.11 0.51 -3.26
CA MET A 181 -11.22 1.68 -4.17
C MET A 181 -9.88 1.95 -4.86
N ALA A 182 -8.79 2.03 -4.09
CA ALA A 182 -7.45 2.23 -4.62
C ALA A 182 -7.08 1.09 -5.59
N TYR A 183 -7.20 -0.18 -5.17
CA TYR A 183 -6.87 -1.34 -5.98
C TYR A 183 -7.61 -1.34 -7.33
N ILE A 184 -8.93 -1.13 -7.33
CA ILE A 184 -9.75 -1.12 -8.54
C ILE A 184 -9.31 0.01 -9.47
N GLN A 185 -9.18 1.24 -8.97
CA GLN A 185 -8.82 2.39 -9.79
C GLN A 185 -7.40 2.26 -10.37
N LEU A 186 -6.43 1.88 -9.55
CA LEU A 186 -5.05 1.68 -10.01
C LEU A 186 -4.97 0.56 -11.06
N SER A 187 -5.77 -0.51 -10.91
CA SER A 187 -5.89 -1.58 -11.92
C SER A 187 -6.46 -1.06 -13.23
N LEU A 188 -7.54 -0.28 -13.19
CA LEU A 188 -8.20 0.24 -14.40
C LEU A 188 -7.36 1.31 -15.11
N TYR A 189 -6.60 2.13 -14.38
CA TYR A 189 -5.64 3.08 -14.96
C TYR A 189 -4.35 2.41 -15.47
N GLY A 190 -4.11 1.16 -15.12
CA GLY A 190 -2.89 0.44 -15.47
C GLY A 190 -1.66 0.96 -14.77
N ILE A 191 -1.76 1.20 -13.47
CA ILE A 191 -0.70 1.72 -12.61
C ILE A 191 -0.06 0.55 -11.88
N PRO A 192 1.24 0.24 -12.09
CA PRO A 192 1.92 -0.83 -11.38
C PRO A 192 1.97 -0.55 -9.89
N ALA A 193 1.24 -1.34 -9.10
CA ALA A 193 1.12 -1.10 -7.66
C ALA A 193 0.86 -2.38 -6.87
N MET A 194 1.12 -2.30 -5.57
CA MET A 194 0.60 -3.19 -4.55
C MET A 194 -0.17 -2.35 -3.55
N VAL A 195 -1.40 -2.74 -3.24
CA VAL A 195 -2.22 -2.08 -2.23
C VAL A 195 -2.33 -2.97 -1.00
N ILE A 196 -1.98 -2.42 0.16
CA ILE A 196 -1.91 -3.16 1.42
C ILE A 196 -3.08 -2.76 2.30
N HIS A 197 -3.81 -3.75 2.79
CA HIS A 197 -4.71 -3.60 3.91
C HIS A 197 -3.92 -3.75 5.19
N GLY A 198 -3.78 -2.70 5.99
CA GLY A 198 -2.95 -2.76 7.19
C GLY A 198 -2.87 -1.43 7.93
N ASN A 199 -2.23 -1.45 9.09
CA ASN A 199 -2.04 -0.29 9.92
C ASN A 199 -0.60 0.24 9.80
N THR A 200 -0.43 1.37 9.13
CA THR A 200 0.87 1.99 8.90
C THR A 200 1.57 2.43 10.19
N LEU A 201 0.81 2.81 11.21
CA LEU A 201 1.39 3.25 12.50
C LEU A 201 1.97 2.10 13.30
N THR A 202 1.31 0.93 13.26
CA THR A 202 1.79 -0.29 13.94
C THR A 202 2.66 -1.15 13.03
N MET A 203 2.73 -0.82 11.74
CA MET A 203 3.43 -1.61 10.71
C MET A 203 2.85 -3.01 10.53
N GLU A 204 1.56 -3.17 10.83
CA GLU A 204 0.85 -4.41 10.61
C GLU A 204 0.30 -4.46 9.19
N GLU A 205 0.49 -5.60 8.53
CA GLU A 205 -0.08 -5.92 7.23
C GLU A 205 -1.02 -7.12 7.39
N TRP A 206 -2.27 -6.95 6.96
CA TRP A 206 -3.29 -7.99 7.08
C TRP A 206 -3.57 -8.69 5.76
N ASP A 207 -3.47 -7.95 4.64
CA ASP A 207 -3.69 -8.49 3.28
C ASP A 207 -3.00 -7.63 2.22
N ARG A 208 -2.67 -8.23 1.05
CA ARG A 208 -2.03 -7.57 -0.09
C ARG A 208 -2.84 -7.79 -1.35
N TRP A 209 -2.92 -6.74 -2.17
CA TRP A 209 -3.63 -6.72 -3.44
C TRP A 209 -2.69 -6.24 -4.54
N TYR A 210 -2.29 -7.17 -5.42
CA TYR A 210 -1.41 -6.84 -6.55
C TYR A 210 -2.24 -6.34 -7.72
N VAL A 211 -1.92 -5.14 -8.21
CA VAL A 211 -2.61 -4.54 -9.34
C VAL A 211 -2.36 -5.34 -10.61
N VAL A 212 -3.40 -5.48 -11.44
CA VAL A 212 -3.43 -6.27 -12.69
C VAL A 212 -2.23 -6.05 -13.62
N TYR A 213 -1.65 -4.85 -13.65
CA TYR A 213 -0.51 -4.51 -14.48
C TYR A 213 0.85 -4.68 -13.79
N THR A 214 0.86 -5.20 -12.58
CA THR A 214 2.11 -5.59 -11.93
C THR A 214 2.61 -6.86 -12.59
N THR A 215 3.33 -6.72 -13.69
CA THR A 215 3.81 -7.86 -14.47
C THR A 215 4.85 -8.65 -13.69
N LYS A 216 4.90 -9.97 -13.91
CA LYS A 216 5.97 -10.81 -13.37
C LYS A 216 7.36 -10.26 -13.72
N GLN A 217 7.52 -9.69 -14.91
CA GLN A 217 8.76 -9.03 -15.35
C GLN A 217 9.14 -7.82 -14.47
N LEU A 218 8.17 -7.03 -14.01
CA LEU A 218 8.42 -5.91 -13.11
C LEU A 218 8.78 -6.42 -11.71
N LEU A 219 8.07 -7.43 -11.23
CA LEU A 219 8.39 -8.09 -9.96
C LEU A 219 9.78 -8.76 -10.00
N ASP A 220 10.10 -9.45 -11.10
CA ASP A 220 11.41 -10.07 -11.29
C ASP A 220 12.53 -9.01 -11.32
N LYS A 221 12.34 -7.87 -12.03
CA LYS A 221 13.27 -6.74 -11.99
C LYS A 221 13.45 -6.12 -10.60
N LEU A 222 12.37 -5.98 -9.85
CA LEU A 222 12.44 -5.51 -8.46
C LEU A 222 13.19 -6.51 -7.57
N CYS A 223 13.07 -7.83 -7.85
CA CYS A 223 13.81 -8.88 -7.17
C CYS A 223 15.30 -8.89 -7.55
N GLU A 224 15.66 -8.62 -8.81
CA GLU A 224 17.06 -8.55 -9.29
C GLU A 224 17.83 -7.37 -8.68
N LEU A 225 17.13 -6.31 -8.28
CA LEU A 225 17.66 -5.17 -7.55
C LEU A 225 17.92 -5.48 -6.07
N ASP A 226 17.85 -6.75 -5.68
CA ASP A 226 18.02 -7.26 -4.32
C ASP A 226 19.36 -6.82 -3.73
N GLY A 227 19.30 -5.89 -2.79
CA GLY A 227 20.45 -5.26 -2.14
C GLY A 227 20.46 -3.73 -2.22
N LYS A 228 19.67 -3.13 -3.10
CA LYS A 228 19.50 -1.67 -3.18
C LYS A 228 18.00 -1.34 -3.18
N PRO A 229 17.40 -1.10 -2.02
CA PRO A 229 16.01 -0.65 -1.97
C PRO A 229 15.91 0.75 -2.58
N ILE A 230 15.29 0.84 -3.74
CA ILE A 230 14.87 2.12 -4.31
C ILE A 230 13.48 2.38 -3.76
N SER A 231 13.37 3.04 -2.62
CA SER A 231 12.09 3.51 -2.10
C SER A 231 12.09 5.02 -2.01
N VAL A 232 11.24 5.65 -2.79
CA VAL A 232 10.85 7.04 -2.55
C VAL A 232 9.59 7.01 -1.71
N SER A 233 9.69 7.38 -0.45
CA SER A 233 8.54 7.57 0.42
C SER A 233 8.21 9.06 0.46
N PHE A 234 6.97 9.44 0.20
CA PHE A 234 6.49 10.82 0.40
C PHE A 234 6.64 11.26 1.87
N TRP A 235 6.79 10.30 2.81
CA TRP A 235 6.83 10.57 4.25
C TRP A 235 8.02 9.95 4.98
N ASP A 236 8.65 8.90 4.45
CA ASP A 236 9.85 8.29 5.06
C ASP A 236 10.59 7.38 4.08
N ASN A 237 11.91 7.59 3.95
CA ASN A 237 12.82 6.85 3.05
C ASN A 237 13.05 5.39 3.46
N ARG A 238 12.10 4.69 4.11
CA ARG A 238 12.39 3.37 4.67
C ARG A 238 11.21 2.42 4.83
N THR A 239 10.47 2.17 3.79
CA THR A 239 9.80 0.89 3.73
C THR A 239 10.47 0.07 2.63
N VAL A 240 11.53 -0.64 3.02
CA VAL A 240 12.10 -1.68 2.18
C VAL A 240 11.09 -2.81 2.15
N MET A 241 10.22 -2.81 1.16
CA MET A 241 9.44 -3.98 0.83
C MET A 241 10.31 -4.84 -0.07
N HIS A 242 10.83 -5.92 0.47
CA HIS A 242 11.32 -6.99 -0.36
C HIS A 242 10.11 -7.61 -1.04
N PRO A 243 10.07 -7.70 -2.39
CA PRO A 243 9.15 -8.62 -3.03
C PRO A 243 9.40 -10.01 -2.42
N PRO A 244 8.38 -10.86 -2.32
CA PRO A 244 8.54 -12.15 -1.68
C PRO A 244 9.57 -12.97 -2.43
N THR A 245 10.83 -12.89 -2.01
CA THR A 245 11.81 -13.86 -2.40
C THR A 245 11.41 -15.14 -1.72
N ARG A 246 10.99 -16.12 -2.50
CA ARG A 246 10.86 -17.51 -2.08
C ARG A 246 12.24 -18.06 -1.76
N ARG A 247 12.93 -17.48 -0.77
CA ARG A 247 13.98 -18.16 -0.03
C ARG A 247 13.26 -18.94 1.07
N LYS A 248 13.12 -20.24 0.83
CA LYS A 248 12.98 -21.18 1.93
C LYS A 248 13.97 -20.74 3.00
N ASN A 249 13.48 -20.43 4.21
CA ASN A 249 14.20 -20.24 5.46
C ASN A 249 14.76 -18.86 5.79
N ASP A 250 14.00 -17.74 5.69
CA ASP A 250 14.35 -16.56 6.49
C ASP A 250 13.17 -15.75 7.04
N SER A 251 11.95 -16.26 6.99
CA SER A 251 10.89 -15.79 7.90
C SER A 251 11.12 -16.41 9.28
N LEU A 252 12.13 -15.89 9.97
CA LEU A 252 12.25 -16.19 11.38
C LEU A 252 11.10 -15.51 12.11
N ASN A 253 10.24 -16.32 12.62
CA ASN A 253 9.43 -15.97 13.76
C ASN A 253 10.41 -15.44 14.82
N HIS A 254 10.44 -14.13 15.09
CA HIS A 254 11.39 -13.51 16.02
C HIS A 254 11.28 -14.09 17.43
N ASN A 255 10.26 -14.92 17.69
CA ASN A 255 10.06 -15.64 18.94
C ASN A 255 10.78 -17.00 19.00
N GLU A 256 11.41 -17.47 17.92
CA GLU A 256 12.04 -18.82 17.84
C GLU A 256 13.58 -18.80 17.93
N LEU A 257 14.20 -17.62 18.05
CA LEU A 257 15.63 -17.56 18.25
C LEU A 257 15.94 -17.93 19.71
N SER A 258 16.73 -19.00 19.92
CA SER A 258 17.26 -19.34 21.22
C SER A 258 18.28 -18.32 21.73
N GLU A 259 18.95 -17.65 20.79
CA GLU A 259 19.98 -16.62 21.05
C GLU A 259 19.88 -15.50 20.02
N TYR A 260 20.10 -14.26 20.43
CA TYR A 260 20.12 -13.09 19.54
C TYR A 260 20.86 -11.93 20.19
N TYR A 261 21.18 -10.90 19.40
CA TYR A 261 21.84 -9.69 19.85
C TYR A 261 20.89 -8.49 19.75
N VAL A 262 20.99 -7.56 20.69
CA VAL A 262 20.23 -6.31 20.72
C VAL A 262 21.16 -5.12 20.91
N LEU A 263 20.71 -3.95 20.48
CA LEU A 263 21.43 -2.69 20.72
C LEU A 263 20.82 -2.00 21.95
N ARG A 264 21.65 -1.72 22.93
CA ARG A 264 21.29 -0.99 24.15
C ARG A 264 22.02 0.35 24.21
N ALA A 265 21.35 1.38 24.69
CA ALA A 265 21.90 2.67 25.03
C ALA A 265 21.32 3.13 26.39
N ASP A 266 21.82 4.25 26.94
CA ASP A 266 21.31 4.80 28.22
C ASP A 266 19.80 5.05 28.20
N GLN A 267 19.22 5.31 27.01
CA GLN A 267 17.80 5.52 26.82
C GLN A 267 16.97 4.22 26.78
N GLY A 268 17.61 3.06 26.75
CA GLY A 268 16.98 1.74 26.69
C GLY A 268 17.34 0.94 25.43
N PHE A 269 16.59 -0.15 25.18
CA PHE A 269 16.79 -0.98 23.98
C PHE A 269 16.32 -0.29 22.71
N PHE A 270 17.13 -0.42 21.66
CA PHE A 270 16.79 0.15 20.35
C PHE A 270 15.61 -0.58 19.71
N VAL A 271 14.58 0.16 19.35
CA VAL A 271 13.39 -0.35 18.66
C VAL A 271 13.49 -0.06 17.17
N LYS A 272 13.54 1.21 16.81
CA LYS A 272 13.63 1.68 15.43
C LYS A 272 14.15 3.12 15.38
N ARG A 273 14.52 3.56 14.19
CA ARG A 273 14.86 4.96 13.93
C ARG A 273 14.09 5.52 12.73
N SER A 274 13.90 6.82 12.68
CA SER A 274 13.50 7.56 11.49
C SER A 274 14.54 8.63 11.16
N SER A 275 14.38 9.33 10.04
CA SER A 275 15.28 10.42 9.65
C SER A 275 15.43 11.52 10.71
N ARG A 276 14.48 11.64 11.62
CA ARG A 276 14.43 12.70 12.65
C ARG A 276 14.36 12.17 14.09
N ARG A 277 14.04 10.89 14.31
CA ARG A 277 13.85 10.32 15.67
C ARG A 277 14.39 8.90 15.78
N ILE A 278 14.87 8.59 16.99
CA ILE A 278 15.27 7.24 17.41
C ILE A 278 14.36 6.84 18.55
N TRP A 279 13.81 5.64 18.51
CA TRP A 279 12.92 5.10 19.53
C TRP A 279 13.64 4.06 20.37
N PHE A 280 13.47 4.15 21.69
CA PHE A 280 14.01 3.23 22.68
C PHE A 280 12.90 2.67 23.58
N ALA A 281 13.05 1.42 23.98
CA ALA A 281 12.15 0.75 24.91
C ALA A 281 12.80 0.74 26.31
N ARG A 282 12.42 1.68 27.18
CA ARG A 282 13.01 1.80 28.53
C ARG A 282 12.46 0.80 29.54
N LYS A 283 11.20 0.41 29.40
CA LYS A 283 10.47 -0.42 30.39
C LYS A 283 10.06 -1.79 29.85
N ILE A 284 10.57 -2.18 28.71
CA ILE A 284 10.24 -3.45 28.06
C ILE A 284 11.47 -4.34 28.08
N PRO A 285 11.32 -5.66 28.38
CA PRO A 285 12.47 -6.56 28.38
C PRO A 285 13.04 -6.72 26.95
N PRO A 286 14.33 -7.06 26.81
CA PRO A 286 14.97 -7.24 25.51
C PRO A 286 14.33 -8.34 24.66
N THR A 287 13.59 -9.24 25.28
CA THR A 287 12.82 -10.32 24.64
C THR A 287 11.57 -9.82 23.90
N ALA A 288 11.10 -8.59 24.17
CA ALA A 288 9.90 -8.06 23.54
C ALA A 288 10.00 -8.02 22.00
N ALA A 289 8.89 -8.28 21.33
CA ALA A 289 8.82 -8.27 19.87
C ALA A 289 9.14 -6.91 19.23
N SER A 290 8.91 -5.81 19.99
CA SER A 290 9.22 -4.44 19.55
C SER A 290 10.69 -4.09 19.54
N VAL A 291 11.56 -4.85 20.25
CA VAL A 291 13.00 -4.62 20.31
C VAL A 291 13.66 -5.24 19.07
N ARG A 292 14.52 -4.47 18.39
CA ARG A 292 15.22 -4.97 17.21
C ARG A 292 16.27 -6.01 17.57
N LYS A 293 16.16 -7.19 16.97
CA LYS A 293 17.02 -8.34 17.23
C LYS A 293 17.94 -8.63 16.05
N PHE A 294 19.14 -9.10 16.31
CA PHE A 294 20.14 -9.47 15.31
C PHE A 294 20.62 -10.90 15.57
N ARG A 295 20.84 -11.69 14.53
CA ARG A 295 21.30 -13.07 14.65
C ARG A 295 22.74 -13.22 15.12
N THR A 296 23.59 -12.25 14.81
CA THR A 296 25.00 -12.26 15.14
C THR A 296 25.45 -10.88 15.60
N GLU A 297 26.46 -10.83 16.45
CA GLU A 297 27.09 -9.59 16.87
C GLU A 297 27.60 -8.79 15.68
N LYS A 298 28.19 -9.48 14.69
CA LYS A 298 28.65 -8.86 13.44
C LYS A 298 27.53 -8.16 12.66
N ALA A 299 26.31 -8.72 12.68
CA ALA A 299 25.15 -8.08 12.04
C ALA A 299 24.70 -6.83 12.80
N ALA A 300 24.73 -6.85 14.13
CA ALA A 300 24.45 -5.70 14.98
C ALA A 300 25.48 -4.58 14.78
N GLN A 301 26.77 -4.94 14.76
CA GLN A 301 27.87 -3.99 14.52
C GLN A 301 27.76 -3.35 13.13
N ARG A 302 27.54 -4.16 12.09
CA ARG A 302 27.35 -3.66 10.73
C ARG A 302 26.19 -2.68 10.65
N TYR A 303 25.10 -2.96 11.36
CA TYR A 303 23.98 -2.03 11.41
C TYR A 303 24.33 -0.68 12.06
N LEU A 304 25.19 -0.68 13.10
CA LEU A 304 25.71 0.54 13.71
C LEU A 304 26.61 1.31 12.74
N ASP A 305 27.50 0.61 12.04
CA ASP A 305 28.42 1.21 11.07
C ASP A 305 27.68 1.85 9.89
N ASP A 306 26.73 1.13 9.31
CA ASP A 306 25.88 1.60 8.20
C ASP A 306 25.02 2.83 8.58
N ASN A 307 24.81 3.04 9.87
CA ASN A 307 23.98 4.12 10.41
C ASN A 307 24.76 5.13 11.28
N ALA A 308 26.09 5.11 11.24
CA ALA A 308 26.97 5.90 12.12
C ALA A 308 26.62 7.41 12.14
N LYS A 309 26.28 8.00 10.98
CA LYS A 309 25.87 9.42 10.91
C LYS A 309 24.63 9.75 11.76
N PHE A 310 23.71 8.80 11.92
CA PHE A 310 22.50 9.00 12.71
C PHE A 310 22.71 8.75 14.20
N PHE A 311 23.68 7.91 14.54
CA PHE A 311 23.96 7.50 15.91
C PHE A 311 25.15 8.25 16.51
N ALA A 312 25.71 9.24 15.82
CA ALA A 312 26.94 9.94 16.21
C ALA A 312 26.95 10.53 17.65
N LYS A 313 25.75 10.75 18.22
CA LYS A 313 25.59 11.27 19.60
C LYS A 313 25.09 10.23 20.60
N ILE A 314 25.02 8.94 20.21
CA ILE A 314 24.44 7.88 21.04
C ILE A 314 25.44 6.73 21.08
N ALA A 315 25.91 6.41 22.29
CA ALA A 315 26.71 5.21 22.51
C ALA A 315 25.79 3.99 22.60
N PHE A 316 26.06 3.00 21.77
CA PHE A 316 25.38 1.71 21.80
C PHE A 316 26.30 0.62 22.31
N GLN A 317 25.72 -0.28 23.09
CA GLN A 317 26.32 -1.56 23.47
C GLN A 317 25.57 -2.68 22.75
N ILE A 318 26.29 -3.68 22.27
CA ILE A 318 25.67 -4.88 21.67
C ILE A 318 25.55 -5.89 22.79
N GLU A 319 24.30 -6.30 23.10
CA GLU A 319 24.03 -7.29 24.14
C GLU A 319 23.58 -8.62 23.52
N HIS A 320 24.17 -9.71 24.04
CA HIS A 320 23.79 -11.09 23.69
C HIS A 320 22.67 -11.55 24.62
N ILE A 321 21.57 -11.99 24.06
CA ILE A 321 20.40 -12.48 24.81
C ILE A 321 20.18 -13.95 24.49
N GLN A 322 20.12 -14.79 25.55
CA GLN A 322 19.75 -16.21 25.46
C GLN A 322 18.32 -16.40 25.97
N ASN A 323 17.47 -17.06 25.18
CA ASN A 323 16.11 -17.40 25.60
C ASN A 323 16.19 -18.51 26.67
N GLY A 324 15.95 -18.16 27.93
CA GLY A 324 15.96 -19.11 29.06
C GLY A 324 16.65 -18.62 30.32
N GLY A 325 17.27 -17.43 30.28
CA GLY A 325 17.86 -16.81 31.47
C GLY A 325 17.22 -15.46 31.76
N ASP A 326 16.74 -15.28 32.99
CA ASP A 326 16.48 -13.96 33.54
C ASP A 326 17.74 -13.11 33.39
N ALA A 327 17.60 -11.92 32.87
CA ALA A 327 18.69 -10.96 32.82
C ALA A 327 19.20 -10.72 34.25
N ILE A 328 20.44 -11.08 34.50
CA ILE A 328 21.18 -10.71 35.72
C ILE A 328 21.51 -9.22 35.63
#